data_ae196629db4bb7b4e1aa73e7fba5af23
#
_entry.id   ae196629db4bb7b4e1aa73e7fba5af23
#
_cell.length_a   1.000
_cell.length_b   1.000
_cell.length_c   1.000
_cell.angle_alpha   90.00
_cell.angle_beta   90.00
_cell.angle_gamma   90.00
#
_symmetry.space_group_name_H-M   'P 1'
#
loop_
_entity.id
_entity.type
_entity.pdbx_description
1 polymer ?
#
loop_
_entity_poly.entity_id
_entity_poly.type
_entity_poly.pdbx_seq_one_letter_code
_entity_poly.pdbx_strand_id
1 'polypeptide(L)'
;MTTRESMPYDVVIVGAGPAGLSAAIRFKQVAAEKGADLSVCVLEKGSEVGAHILSGAVIDPRSLDELLPDWRDDCPLAEVPVTENLHWVLTEKKKTVLPHLWTPPFLHNKGTYTGSLGNLCRWLAGKAEELGVEIFPGFAAAEILFDEQGRVMGVATGDMGVARDGTHKSDYQPGLELHAKYTFFAEGCRGHLTKEIIRTFDLAHDSDPQVYGLGVKELWDIDPELHQPGRVIHTQGWPLGDDANGGGWLYHQANGQVSLGFVTWLNYSNPYISPFQEMQKWKTHPEIAALLKGGKRVSYGARAISDGGLQSIPKLVFPGGALIGDSAGFLNVPRIKGTHTAMKSGMMAAEAAADAILSQRQHDELVAYPQAFDASWVKKELSIVRNVVPLVKKFGDFLGSGLAGVTMWLEHFGLKMPFTMKHHPDHETLWRKDLVKPPVYPKPDGVLTFDRLSSVFLSNTNHEEDQPVHLTLKDPSVPVEYDLPMYDEPAQRYCPAGVYEIVGEDVGEPKFVINAQNCVHCKTCDIKDPTQNINWVVPEGGGGPNYPNM
;
A
#
# COMPACT_ATOMS: atom_id res chain seq x y z
N MET A 1 -33.22 0.35 17.36
CA MET A 1 -31.81 -0.01 17.02
C MET A 1 -31.75 -1.52 17.09
N THR A 2 -31.47 -2.18 15.99
CA THR A 2 -31.16 -3.63 15.98
C THR A 2 -29.87 -3.82 16.79
N THR A 3 -29.90 -4.66 17.80
CA THR A 3 -28.74 -4.96 18.63
C THR A 3 -27.78 -5.79 17.77
N ARG A 4 -26.56 -5.31 17.57
CA ARG A 4 -25.50 -6.08 16.90
C ARG A 4 -25.10 -7.29 17.74
N GLU A 5 -24.83 -8.41 17.09
CA GLU A 5 -24.21 -9.55 17.77
C GLU A 5 -22.76 -9.21 18.10
N SER A 6 -22.25 -9.74 19.23
CA SER A 6 -20.90 -9.48 19.70
C SER A 6 -20.12 -10.76 19.91
N MET A 7 -18.83 -10.74 19.55
CA MET A 7 -17.89 -11.85 19.74
C MET A 7 -16.65 -11.35 20.50
N PRO A 8 -16.25 -12.02 21.61
CA PRO A 8 -15.06 -11.63 22.36
C PRO A 8 -13.81 -12.38 21.88
N TYR A 9 -12.69 -11.65 21.76
CA TYR A 9 -11.37 -12.18 21.46
C TYR A 9 -10.29 -11.61 22.39
N ASP A 10 -9.16 -12.28 22.49
CA ASP A 10 -7.99 -11.68 23.12
C ASP A 10 -7.37 -10.60 22.23
N VAL A 11 -7.26 -10.88 20.91
CA VAL A 11 -6.77 -9.92 19.92
C VAL A 11 -7.66 -9.93 18.68
N VAL A 12 -8.02 -8.74 18.20
CA VAL A 12 -8.64 -8.53 16.89
C VAL A 12 -7.65 -7.81 15.97
N ILE A 13 -7.50 -8.31 14.74
CA ILE A 13 -6.59 -7.76 13.73
C ILE A 13 -7.41 -7.30 12.52
N VAL A 14 -7.25 -6.04 12.13
CA VAL A 14 -7.94 -5.45 10.97
C VAL A 14 -7.01 -5.48 9.77
N GLY A 15 -7.23 -6.43 8.85
CA GLY A 15 -6.51 -6.64 7.60
C GLY A 15 -5.66 -7.90 7.57
N ALA A 16 -5.98 -8.81 6.63
CA ALA A 16 -5.26 -10.06 6.37
C ALA A 16 -4.10 -9.89 5.36
N GLY A 17 -3.38 -8.78 5.47
CA GLY A 17 -2.12 -8.57 4.77
C GLY A 17 -0.94 -9.23 5.51
N PRO A 18 0.30 -9.11 4.98
CA PRO A 18 1.47 -9.77 5.56
C PRO A 18 1.72 -9.38 7.03
N ALA A 19 1.43 -8.14 7.43
CA ALA A 19 1.58 -7.70 8.82
C ALA A 19 0.57 -8.36 9.76
N GLY A 20 -0.71 -8.35 9.36
CA GLY A 20 -1.79 -8.93 10.18
C GLY A 20 -1.66 -10.43 10.34
N LEU A 21 -1.41 -11.14 9.25
CA LEU A 21 -1.22 -12.61 9.28
C LEU A 21 0.02 -13.01 10.09
N SER A 22 1.13 -12.28 9.94
CA SER A 22 2.33 -12.54 10.75
C SER A 22 2.11 -12.25 12.24
N ALA A 23 1.31 -11.22 12.56
CA ALA A 23 0.92 -10.95 13.93
C ALA A 23 0.08 -12.09 14.51
N ALA A 24 -0.93 -12.58 13.76
CA ALA A 24 -1.80 -13.65 14.19
C ALA A 24 -1.02 -14.95 14.42
N ILE A 25 -0.15 -15.36 13.48
CA ILE A 25 0.70 -16.54 13.59
C ILE A 25 1.61 -16.42 14.82
N ARG A 26 2.34 -15.29 14.96
CA ARG A 26 3.27 -15.10 16.08
C ARG A 26 2.56 -15.07 17.43
N PHE A 27 1.37 -14.49 17.49
CA PHE A 27 0.54 -14.46 18.69
C PHE A 27 0.18 -15.88 19.16
N LYS A 28 -0.27 -16.75 18.26
CA LYS A 28 -0.58 -18.15 18.56
C LYS A 28 0.68 -18.95 18.93
N GLN A 29 1.81 -18.70 18.27
CA GLN A 29 3.09 -19.33 18.64
C GLN A 29 3.50 -18.97 20.07
N VAL A 30 3.48 -17.68 20.43
CA VAL A 30 3.82 -17.24 21.80
C VAL A 30 2.86 -17.79 22.84
N ALA A 31 1.56 -17.84 22.55
CA ALA A 31 0.57 -18.47 23.42
C ALA A 31 0.91 -19.96 23.66
N ALA A 32 1.20 -20.71 22.60
CA ALA A 32 1.59 -22.12 22.69
C ALA A 32 2.91 -22.32 23.45
N GLU A 33 3.94 -21.52 23.18
CA GLU A 33 5.23 -21.54 23.90
C GLU A 33 5.04 -21.35 25.42
N LYS A 34 4.01 -20.60 25.82
CA LYS A 34 3.68 -20.32 27.23
C LYS A 34 2.59 -21.21 27.81
N GLY A 35 2.11 -22.19 27.03
CA GLY A 35 1.06 -23.13 27.47
C GLY A 35 -0.32 -22.47 27.70
N ALA A 36 -0.59 -21.35 27.02
CA ALA A 36 -1.84 -20.61 27.10
C ALA A 36 -2.69 -20.82 25.84
N ASP A 37 -4.00 -20.79 26.00
CA ASP A 37 -4.95 -20.74 24.88
C ASP A 37 -5.49 -19.32 24.77
N LEU A 38 -5.01 -18.57 23.78
CA LEU A 38 -5.42 -17.20 23.49
C LEU A 38 -6.12 -17.14 22.13
N SER A 39 -7.26 -16.45 22.10
CA SER A 39 -8.07 -16.30 20.90
C SER A 39 -7.65 -15.11 20.05
N VAL A 40 -7.64 -15.26 18.74
CA VAL A 40 -7.36 -14.19 17.79
C VAL A 40 -8.19 -14.34 16.53
N CYS A 41 -8.75 -13.23 16.05
CA CYS A 41 -9.38 -13.19 14.75
C CYS A 41 -8.77 -12.11 13.85
N VAL A 42 -8.89 -12.34 12.54
CA VAL A 42 -8.43 -11.42 11.48
C VAL A 42 -9.60 -11.08 10.58
N LEU A 43 -9.90 -9.80 10.44
CA LEU A 43 -10.89 -9.30 9.49
C LEU A 43 -10.23 -8.95 8.17
N GLU A 44 -10.85 -9.37 7.06
CA GLU A 44 -10.45 -9.00 5.71
C GLU A 44 -11.66 -8.52 4.91
N LYS A 45 -11.57 -7.29 4.37
CA LYS A 45 -12.67 -6.70 3.58
C LYS A 45 -12.82 -7.31 2.20
N GLY A 46 -11.76 -7.88 1.61
CA GLY A 46 -11.81 -8.58 0.33
C GLY A 46 -12.60 -9.88 0.42
N SER A 47 -13.13 -10.35 -0.71
CA SER A 47 -13.88 -11.61 -0.80
C SER A 47 -13.09 -12.83 -0.35
N GLU A 48 -11.77 -12.75 -0.41
CA GLU A 48 -10.82 -13.75 0.08
C GLU A 48 -9.51 -13.07 0.49
N VAL A 49 -8.69 -13.77 1.29
CA VAL A 49 -7.34 -13.28 1.61
C VAL A 49 -6.51 -13.17 0.33
N GLY A 50 -5.84 -12.04 0.16
CA GLY A 50 -5.01 -11.79 -1.01
C GLY A 50 -5.73 -11.14 -2.20
N ALA A 51 -7.07 -11.10 -2.24
CA ALA A 51 -7.83 -10.51 -3.36
C ALA A 51 -7.45 -9.05 -3.64
N HIS A 52 -7.28 -8.24 -2.61
CA HIS A 52 -6.92 -6.82 -2.72
C HIS A 52 -5.42 -6.54 -2.68
N ILE A 53 -4.59 -7.59 -2.60
CA ILE A 53 -3.14 -7.43 -2.47
C ILE A 53 -2.52 -7.14 -3.83
N LEU A 54 -1.83 -6.01 -3.92
CA LEU A 54 -1.03 -5.62 -5.08
C LEU A 54 0.33 -5.15 -4.61
N SER A 55 1.40 -5.74 -5.14
CA SER A 55 2.77 -5.41 -4.78
C SER A 55 3.70 -5.55 -5.99
N GLY A 56 4.83 -4.86 -5.98
CA GLY A 56 5.93 -5.10 -6.93
C GLY A 56 6.55 -6.49 -6.77
N ALA A 57 6.56 -7.01 -5.53
CA ALA A 57 6.89 -8.38 -5.13
C ALA A 57 8.31 -8.87 -5.45
N VAL A 58 9.30 -8.13 -4.94
CA VAL A 58 10.62 -8.71 -4.57
C VAL A 58 10.69 -8.74 -3.04
N ILE A 59 10.67 -9.92 -2.47
CA ILE A 59 10.47 -10.14 -1.03
C ILE A 59 11.79 -10.55 -0.37
N ASP A 60 12.16 -9.82 0.69
CA ASP A 60 13.24 -10.17 1.60
C ASP A 60 12.71 -11.23 2.59
N PRO A 61 13.31 -12.43 2.68
CA PRO A 61 12.74 -13.51 3.46
C PRO A 61 13.00 -13.43 4.96
N ARG A 62 13.75 -12.45 5.47
CA ARG A 62 14.18 -12.40 6.88
C ARG A 62 13.04 -12.62 7.88
N SER A 63 11.90 -11.98 7.66
CA SER A 63 10.77 -12.16 8.58
C SER A 63 10.08 -13.51 8.42
N LEU A 64 10.11 -14.12 7.23
CA LEU A 64 9.67 -15.51 7.03
C LEU A 64 10.62 -16.49 7.73
N ASP A 65 11.94 -16.28 7.59
CA ASP A 65 12.96 -17.09 8.26
C ASP A 65 12.82 -17.06 9.79
N GLU A 66 12.39 -15.91 10.36
CA GLU A 66 12.17 -15.77 11.80
C GLU A 66 10.81 -16.37 12.24
N LEU A 67 9.75 -16.23 11.43
CA LEU A 67 8.38 -16.61 11.79
C LEU A 67 8.09 -18.09 11.54
N LEU A 68 8.51 -18.60 10.38
CA LEU A 68 8.25 -19.94 9.86
C LEU A 68 9.53 -20.47 9.19
N PRO A 69 10.53 -20.98 9.94
CA PRO A 69 11.85 -21.33 9.39
C PRO A 69 11.82 -22.31 8.20
N ASP A 70 10.82 -23.18 8.16
CA ASP A 70 10.65 -24.22 7.13
C ASP A 70 9.80 -23.75 5.93
N TRP A 71 9.53 -22.44 5.81
CA TRP A 71 8.66 -21.87 4.76
C TRP A 71 9.05 -22.28 3.33
N ARG A 72 10.32 -22.60 3.09
CA ARG A 72 10.82 -22.97 1.77
C ARG A 72 10.31 -24.31 1.26
N ASP A 73 9.75 -25.12 2.13
CA ASP A 73 9.31 -26.48 1.79
C ASP A 73 8.00 -26.47 1.01
N ASP A 74 7.10 -25.51 1.28
CA ASP A 74 5.75 -25.48 0.70
C ASP A 74 5.25 -24.07 0.28
N CYS A 75 6.01 -23.00 0.56
CA CYS A 75 5.61 -21.65 0.19
C CYS A 75 5.85 -21.38 -1.29
N PRO A 76 4.85 -20.88 -2.05
CA PRO A 76 4.99 -20.56 -3.47
C PRO A 76 6.09 -19.55 -3.79
N LEU A 77 6.46 -18.72 -2.80
CA LEU A 77 7.54 -17.72 -2.95
C LEU A 77 8.89 -18.38 -3.21
N ALA A 78 9.13 -19.59 -2.71
CA ALA A 78 10.41 -20.29 -2.82
C ALA A 78 10.80 -20.67 -4.27
N GLU A 79 9.82 -20.68 -5.19
CA GLU A 79 10.02 -21.11 -6.57
C GLU A 79 11.01 -20.23 -7.36
N VAL A 80 11.06 -18.91 -7.09
CA VAL A 80 11.82 -17.99 -7.94
C VAL A 80 12.76 -17.09 -7.11
N PRO A 81 13.94 -17.60 -6.74
CA PRO A 81 14.98 -16.77 -6.14
C PRO A 81 15.48 -15.72 -7.14
N VAL A 82 15.87 -14.55 -6.66
CA VAL A 82 16.48 -13.51 -7.52
C VAL A 82 17.86 -13.95 -7.99
N THR A 83 18.01 -14.03 -9.31
CA THR A 83 19.25 -14.44 -9.99
C THR A 83 20.03 -13.25 -10.54
N GLU A 84 19.33 -12.19 -10.95
CA GLU A 84 19.94 -10.98 -11.53
C GLU A 84 19.21 -9.73 -11.03
N ASN A 85 19.98 -8.70 -10.67
CA ASN A 85 19.46 -7.41 -10.21
C ASN A 85 20.09 -6.28 -11.02
N LEU A 86 19.28 -5.54 -11.78
CA LEU A 86 19.71 -4.48 -12.67
C LEU A 86 19.06 -3.15 -12.28
N HIS A 87 19.83 -2.07 -12.38
CA HIS A 87 19.34 -0.71 -12.27
C HIS A 87 19.60 0.03 -13.57
N TRP A 88 18.54 0.52 -14.21
CA TRP A 88 18.61 1.27 -15.45
C TRP A 88 18.28 2.74 -15.21
N VAL A 89 19.12 3.61 -15.72
CA VAL A 89 18.79 5.03 -15.91
C VAL A 89 18.33 5.21 -17.33
N LEU A 90 17.10 5.67 -17.52
CA LEU A 90 16.46 5.82 -18.81
C LEU A 90 16.50 7.28 -19.27
N THR A 91 16.84 7.46 -20.54
CA THR A 91 16.48 8.63 -21.33
C THR A 91 15.40 8.19 -22.31
N GLU A 92 14.81 9.08 -23.10
CA GLU A 92 13.73 8.71 -24.04
C GLU A 92 14.05 7.52 -24.95
N LYS A 93 15.33 7.32 -25.34
CA LYS A 93 15.74 6.32 -26.35
C LYS A 93 16.84 5.38 -25.87
N LYS A 94 17.46 5.63 -24.72
CA LYS A 94 18.64 4.86 -24.29
C LYS A 94 18.51 4.47 -22.82
N LYS A 95 19.09 3.33 -22.47
CA LYS A 95 19.33 2.93 -21.09
C LYS A 95 20.81 3.00 -20.75
N THR A 96 21.12 3.34 -19.52
CA THR A 96 22.43 3.17 -18.91
C THR A 96 22.27 2.23 -17.72
N VAL A 97 23.04 1.15 -17.67
CA VAL A 97 23.04 0.22 -16.54
C VAL A 97 23.97 0.74 -15.46
N LEU A 98 23.46 0.95 -14.26
CA LEU A 98 24.28 1.38 -13.13
C LEU A 98 25.11 0.19 -12.62
N PRO A 99 26.44 0.36 -12.47
CA PRO A 99 27.28 -0.66 -11.87
C PRO A 99 26.90 -0.96 -10.42
N HIS A 100 26.87 -2.22 -10.02
CA HIS A 100 26.59 -2.62 -8.60
C HIS A 100 27.47 -1.93 -7.57
N LEU A 101 28.71 -1.58 -7.94
CA LEU A 101 29.64 -0.88 -7.06
C LEU A 101 29.16 0.51 -6.63
N TRP A 102 28.23 1.12 -7.38
CA TRP A 102 27.72 2.46 -7.07
C TRP A 102 26.58 2.43 -6.04
N THR A 103 25.99 1.25 -5.81
CA THR A 103 24.93 1.06 -4.83
C THR A 103 25.41 0.28 -3.62
N PRO A 104 25.07 0.68 -2.38
CA PRO A 104 25.42 -0.08 -1.19
C PRO A 104 24.90 -1.52 -1.23
N PRO A 105 25.62 -2.50 -0.65
CA PRO A 105 25.24 -3.92 -0.72
C PRO A 105 23.82 -4.23 -0.21
N PHE A 106 23.31 -3.47 0.76
CA PHE A 106 21.96 -3.66 1.30
C PHE A 106 20.83 -3.32 0.31
N LEU A 107 21.13 -2.60 -0.79
CA LEU A 107 20.17 -2.37 -1.89
C LEU A 107 20.13 -3.54 -2.89
N HIS A 108 21.09 -4.45 -2.81
CA HIS A 108 21.14 -5.59 -3.71
C HIS A 108 20.08 -6.62 -3.34
N ASN A 109 19.53 -7.31 -4.35
CA ASN A 109 18.46 -8.29 -4.19
C ASN A 109 18.95 -9.73 -4.04
N LYS A 110 20.25 -9.95 -3.77
CA LYS A 110 20.79 -11.29 -3.52
C LYS A 110 20.11 -11.92 -2.29
N GLY A 111 19.60 -13.13 -2.44
CA GLY A 111 18.91 -13.86 -1.36
C GLY A 111 17.45 -13.44 -1.15
N THR A 112 16.89 -12.63 -2.06
CA THR A 112 15.46 -12.32 -2.10
C THR A 112 14.76 -13.17 -3.17
N TYR A 113 13.42 -13.09 -3.21
CA TYR A 113 12.58 -13.90 -4.10
C TYR A 113 11.60 -13.01 -4.85
N THR A 114 11.28 -13.35 -6.10
CA THR A 114 10.18 -12.74 -6.86
C THR A 114 8.94 -13.61 -6.77
N GLY A 115 7.77 -12.99 -6.61
CA GLY A 115 6.51 -13.73 -6.55
C GLY A 115 5.31 -12.83 -6.32
N SER A 116 4.15 -13.40 -6.15
CA SER A 116 2.93 -12.69 -5.79
C SER A 116 2.80 -12.55 -4.28
N LEU A 117 2.65 -11.32 -3.81
CA LEU A 117 2.35 -11.08 -2.39
C LEU A 117 0.95 -11.58 -2.02
N GLY A 118 0.01 -11.56 -2.96
CA GLY A 118 -1.32 -12.14 -2.76
C GLY A 118 -1.24 -13.64 -2.48
N ASN A 119 -0.44 -14.38 -3.25
CA ASN A 119 -0.22 -15.81 -3.03
C ASN A 119 0.51 -16.10 -1.72
N LEU A 120 1.48 -15.27 -1.35
CA LEU A 120 2.13 -15.37 -0.04
C LEU A 120 1.11 -15.17 1.10
N CYS A 121 0.20 -14.20 0.99
CA CYS A 121 -0.83 -13.97 2.01
C CYS A 121 -1.82 -15.14 2.10
N ARG A 122 -2.22 -15.75 0.97
CA ARG A 122 -3.07 -16.96 0.99
C ARG A 122 -2.37 -18.11 1.71
N TRP A 123 -1.10 -18.32 1.44
CA TRP A 123 -0.30 -19.35 2.13
C TRP A 123 -0.16 -19.05 3.63
N LEU A 124 0.15 -17.79 4.01
CA LEU A 124 0.20 -17.38 5.42
C LEU A 124 -1.14 -17.55 6.12
N ALA A 125 -2.28 -17.32 5.43
CA ALA A 125 -3.60 -17.53 5.99
C ALA A 125 -3.83 -19.01 6.33
N GLY A 126 -3.46 -19.93 5.44
CA GLY A 126 -3.50 -21.37 5.74
C GLY A 126 -2.66 -21.74 6.97
N LYS A 127 -1.43 -21.17 7.08
CA LYS A 127 -0.58 -21.38 8.28
C LYS A 127 -1.18 -20.79 9.56
N ALA A 128 -1.88 -19.67 9.45
CA ALA A 128 -2.59 -19.07 10.58
C ALA A 128 -3.78 -19.95 11.03
N GLU A 129 -4.58 -20.44 10.08
CA GLU A 129 -5.71 -21.32 10.35
C GLU A 129 -5.28 -22.66 10.96
N GLU A 130 -4.15 -23.25 10.52
CA GLU A 130 -3.53 -24.44 11.13
C GLU A 130 -3.22 -24.24 12.63
N LEU A 131 -2.96 -22.99 13.06
CA LEU A 131 -2.72 -22.60 14.45
C LEU A 131 -4.00 -22.22 15.22
N GLY A 132 -5.18 -22.30 14.58
CA GLY A 132 -6.46 -21.95 15.19
C GLY A 132 -6.73 -20.43 15.19
N VAL A 133 -6.22 -19.68 14.22
CA VAL A 133 -6.62 -18.29 13.96
C VAL A 133 -7.94 -18.31 13.19
N GLU A 134 -8.91 -17.50 13.62
CA GLU A 134 -10.15 -17.30 12.88
C GLU A 134 -9.95 -16.17 11.88
N ILE A 135 -10.18 -16.43 10.58
CA ILE A 135 -10.07 -15.42 9.52
C ILE A 135 -11.44 -15.20 8.91
N PHE A 136 -11.88 -13.95 8.84
CA PHE A 136 -13.18 -13.55 8.30
C PHE A 136 -13.01 -12.73 7.00
N PRO A 137 -12.89 -13.39 5.83
CA PRO A 137 -12.92 -12.69 4.54
C PRO A 137 -14.35 -12.22 4.23
N GLY A 138 -14.44 -11.08 3.52
CA GLY A 138 -15.73 -10.43 3.24
C GLY A 138 -16.27 -9.57 4.39
N PHE A 139 -15.58 -9.49 5.53
CA PHE A 139 -16.00 -8.68 6.67
C PHE A 139 -15.12 -7.42 6.78
N ALA A 140 -15.71 -6.28 6.45
CA ALA A 140 -15.02 -5.00 6.49
C ALA A 140 -15.20 -4.34 7.86
N ALA A 141 -14.12 -4.14 8.62
CA ALA A 141 -14.17 -3.30 9.82
C ALA A 141 -14.51 -1.86 9.42
N ALA A 142 -15.58 -1.31 9.98
CA ALA A 142 -16.13 0.01 9.62
C ALA A 142 -16.13 1.02 10.77
N GLU A 143 -16.16 0.55 12.01
CA GLU A 143 -16.22 1.40 13.22
C GLU A 143 -15.23 0.93 14.25
N ILE A 144 -14.69 1.88 15.04
CA ILE A 144 -13.86 1.59 16.21
C ILE A 144 -14.75 1.63 17.44
N LEU A 145 -14.68 0.60 18.26
CA LEU A 145 -15.41 0.54 19.52
C LEU A 145 -14.53 1.11 20.64
N PHE A 146 -15.09 2.07 21.40
CA PHE A 146 -14.44 2.70 22.54
C PHE A 146 -15.18 2.37 23.83
N ASP A 147 -14.43 2.24 24.92
CA ASP A 147 -15.03 2.21 26.26
C ASP A 147 -15.32 3.63 26.80
N GLU A 148 -15.90 3.71 28.00
CA GLU A 148 -16.22 4.99 28.65
C GLU A 148 -14.99 5.86 28.95
N GLN A 149 -13.79 5.27 28.97
CA GLN A 149 -12.53 5.97 29.16
C GLN A 149 -11.86 6.39 27.83
N GLY A 150 -12.50 6.12 26.69
CA GLY A 150 -11.97 6.41 25.35
C GLY A 150 -10.86 5.45 24.90
N ARG A 151 -10.73 4.26 25.52
CA ARG A 151 -9.79 3.22 25.10
C ARG A 151 -10.44 2.35 24.05
N VAL A 152 -9.66 1.87 23.09
CA VAL A 152 -10.15 0.93 22.06
C VAL A 152 -10.44 -0.43 22.70
N MET A 153 -11.64 -0.95 22.47
CA MET A 153 -12.09 -2.25 22.97
C MET A 153 -12.49 -3.22 21.84
N GLY A 154 -12.23 -2.85 20.59
CA GLY A 154 -12.56 -3.68 19.43
C GLY A 154 -12.94 -2.86 18.21
N VAL A 155 -13.57 -3.52 17.25
CA VAL A 155 -14.14 -2.91 16.04
C VAL A 155 -15.51 -3.51 15.74
N ALA A 156 -16.35 -2.76 15.00
CA ALA A 156 -17.55 -3.29 14.39
C ALA A 156 -17.39 -3.39 12.88
N THR A 157 -17.96 -4.43 12.29
CA THR A 157 -18.07 -4.56 10.83
C THR A 157 -19.18 -3.67 10.30
N GLY A 158 -19.09 -3.29 9.02
CA GLY A 158 -20.16 -2.55 8.34
C GLY A 158 -21.42 -3.37 8.18
N ASP A 159 -22.57 -2.69 8.13
CA ASP A 159 -23.84 -3.31 7.75
C ASP A 159 -23.79 -3.77 6.28
N MET A 160 -24.50 -4.84 5.95
CA MET A 160 -24.67 -5.35 4.60
C MET A 160 -26.13 -5.17 4.15
N GLY A 161 -26.35 -5.07 2.84
CA GLY A 161 -27.69 -4.89 2.30
C GLY A 161 -28.28 -3.49 2.57
N VAL A 162 -27.45 -2.44 2.57
CA VAL A 162 -27.88 -1.05 2.65
C VAL A 162 -27.92 -0.46 1.24
N ALA A 163 -29.07 0.07 0.84
CA ALA A 163 -29.26 0.71 -0.45
C ALA A 163 -28.52 2.06 -0.53
N ARG A 164 -28.35 2.59 -1.75
CA ARG A 164 -27.64 3.84 -2.02
C ARG A 164 -28.22 5.07 -1.29
N ASP A 165 -29.52 5.06 -1.03
CA ASP A 165 -30.21 6.12 -0.28
C ASP A 165 -30.20 5.92 1.24
N GLY A 166 -29.53 4.86 1.73
CA GLY A 166 -29.43 4.51 3.15
C GLY A 166 -30.57 3.65 3.68
N THR A 167 -31.52 3.23 2.83
CA THR A 167 -32.61 2.31 3.25
C THR A 167 -32.11 0.88 3.31
N HIS A 168 -32.77 0.04 4.13
CA HIS A 168 -32.43 -1.38 4.26
C HIS A 168 -33.09 -2.18 3.14
N LYS A 169 -32.30 -3.00 2.46
CA LYS A 169 -32.79 -3.98 1.47
C LYS A 169 -33.38 -5.21 2.17
N SER A 170 -33.98 -6.12 1.39
CA SER A 170 -34.58 -7.36 1.91
C SER A 170 -33.57 -8.34 2.53
N ASP A 171 -32.31 -8.22 2.16
CA ASP A 171 -31.17 -9.02 2.63
C ASP A 171 -30.28 -8.26 3.64
N TYR A 172 -30.79 -7.18 4.21
CA TYR A 172 -30.09 -6.41 5.23
C TYR A 172 -29.61 -7.27 6.40
N GLN A 173 -28.35 -7.11 6.75
CA GLN A 173 -27.72 -7.72 7.92
C GLN A 173 -26.94 -6.64 8.68
N PRO A 174 -27.20 -6.48 9.99
CA PRO A 174 -26.43 -5.57 10.81
C PRO A 174 -24.99 -6.08 10.95
N GLY A 175 -24.04 -5.17 11.07
CA GLY A 175 -22.67 -5.50 11.36
C GLY A 175 -22.50 -6.23 12.70
N LEU A 176 -21.36 -6.88 12.88
CA LEU A 176 -20.96 -7.59 14.10
C LEU A 176 -20.00 -6.73 14.92
N GLU A 177 -20.07 -6.81 16.24
CA GLU A 177 -19.09 -6.22 17.14
C GLU A 177 -18.05 -7.27 17.56
N LEU A 178 -16.77 -7.00 17.29
CA LEU A 178 -15.67 -7.84 17.73
C LEU A 178 -14.94 -7.13 18.87
N HIS A 179 -15.19 -7.60 20.07
CA HIS A 179 -14.57 -7.06 21.28
C HIS A 179 -13.21 -7.69 21.50
N ALA A 180 -12.20 -6.91 21.86
CA ALA A 180 -10.84 -7.38 22.03
C ALA A 180 -10.14 -6.74 23.23
N LYS A 181 -9.23 -7.48 23.87
CA LYS A 181 -8.30 -6.90 24.85
C LYS A 181 -7.32 -5.94 24.19
N TYR A 182 -6.92 -6.26 22.94
CA TYR A 182 -6.13 -5.38 22.06
C TYR A 182 -6.55 -5.52 20.62
N THR A 183 -6.52 -4.39 19.88
CA THR A 183 -6.85 -4.33 18.46
C THR A 183 -5.65 -3.86 17.64
N PHE A 184 -5.28 -4.61 16.59
CA PHE A 184 -4.21 -4.23 15.68
C PHE A 184 -4.76 -3.73 14.36
N PHE A 185 -4.33 -2.54 13.94
CA PHE A 185 -4.68 -1.97 12.65
C PHE A 185 -3.59 -2.28 11.63
N ALA A 186 -3.88 -3.20 10.73
CA ALA A 186 -3.03 -3.70 9.65
C ALA A 186 -3.62 -3.40 8.26
N GLU A 187 -4.32 -2.27 8.13
CA GLU A 187 -5.10 -1.87 6.94
C GLU A 187 -4.23 -1.49 5.74
N GLY A 188 -2.90 -1.47 5.92
CA GLY A 188 -1.97 -1.02 4.90
C GLY A 188 -1.96 0.50 4.72
N CYS A 189 -1.46 0.96 3.58
CA CYS A 189 -1.34 2.37 3.26
C CYS A 189 -2.69 3.10 3.34
N ARG A 190 -2.73 4.16 4.14
CA ARG A 190 -3.90 5.05 4.29
C ARG A 190 -5.19 4.30 4.68
N GLY A 191 -5.15 3.43 5.69
CA GLY A 191 -6.33 2.77 6.24
C GLY A 191 -7.35 3.78 6.77
N HIS A 192 -8.65 3.51 6.60
CA HIS A 192 -9.67 4.49 7.01
C HIS A 192 -9.82 4.55 8.54
N LEU A 193 -9.81 3.42 9.25
CA LEU A 193 -9.78 3.39 10.70
C LEU A 193 -8.43 3.84 11.25
N THR A 194 -7.33 3.51 10.56
CA THR A 194 -5.99 4.02 10.90
C THR A 194 -5.94 5.54 10.92
N LYS A 195 -6.55 6.23 9.93
CA LYS A 195 -6.66 7.70 9.93
C LYS A 195 -7.42 8.23 11.14
N GLU A 196 -8.49 7.55 11.52
CA GLU A 196 -9.29 7.91 12.68
C GLU A 196 -8.51 7.75 13.98
N ILE A 197 -7.83 6.61 14.18
CA ILE A 197 -6.96 6.33 15.33
C ILE A 197 -5.84 7.37 15.43
N ILE A 198 -5.14 7.65 14.34
CA ILE A 198 -4.05 8.64 14.33
C ILE A 198 -4.57 10.01 14.79
N ARG A 199 -5.75 10.43 14.32
CA ARG A 199 -6.37 11.70 14.69
C ARG A 199 -6.87 11.69 16.14
N THR A 200 -7.57 10.62 16.56
CA THR A 200 -8.20 10.52 17.88
C THR A 200 -7.17 10.55 19.01
N PHE A 201 -6.04 9.89 18.83
CA PHE A 201 -4.98 9.80 19.83
C PHE A 201 -3.77 10.72 19.53
N ASP A 202 -3.89 11.61 18.54
CA ASP A 202 -2.80 12.52 18.11
C ASP A 202 -1.45 11.81 17.90
N LEU A 203 -1.48 10.64 17.27
CA LEU A 203 -0.30 9.77 17.15
C LEU A 203 0.79 10.36 16.22
N ALA A 204 0.44 11.32 15.38
CA ALA A 204 1.37 11.94 14.43
C ALA A 204 2.02 13.23 14.95
N HIS A 205 1.79 13.61 16.23
CA HIS A 205 2.27 14.87 16.81
C HIS A 205 3.78 15.09 16.63
N ASP A 206 4.58 14.07 16.88
CA ASP A 206 6.05 14.13 16.85
C ASP A 206 6.65 13.57 15.55
N SER A 207 5.83 13.24 14.56
CA SER A 207 6.29 12.70 13.28
C SER A 207 6.09 13.68 12.13
N ASP A 208 6.88 13.54 11.07
CA ASP A 208 6.65 14.26 9.82
C ASP A 208 5.37 13.77 9.15
N PRO A 209 4.71 14.57 8.30
CA PRO A 209 3.61 14.10 7.47
C PRO A 209 4.02 12.87 6.66
N GLN A 210 3.14 11.87 6.57
CA GLN A 210 3.34 10.76 5.67
C GLN A 210 3.27 11.26 4.23
N VAL A 211 4.15 10.75 3.39
CA VAL A 211 4.19 11.01 1.95
C VAL A 211 4.05 9.70 1.20
N TYR A 212 3.61 9.76 -0.05
CA TYR A 212 3.15 8.58 -0.75
C TYR A 212 3.62 8.53 -2.20
N GLY A 213 3.68 7.29 -2.72
CA GLY A 213 3.77 7.01 -4.14
C GLY A 213 2.55 6.25 -4.62
N LEU A 214 2.13 6.44 -5.86
CA LEU A 214 1.15 5.59 -6.52
C LEU A 214 1.85 4.62 -7.45
N GLY A 215 1.81 3.34 -7.13
CA GLY A 215 2.22 2.27 -8.02
C GLY A 215 1.07 1.83 -8.92
N VAL A 216 1.28 1.92 -10.23
CA VAL A 216 0.42 1.32 -11.25
C VAL A 216 1.11 0.09 -11.77
N LYS A 217 0.42 -1.05 -11.80
CA LYS A 217 1.00 -2.36 -12.10
C LYS A 217 0.21 -3.10 -13.18
N GLU A 218 0.94 -3.83 -14.01
CA GLU A 218 0.40 -4.83 -14.93
C GLU A 218 1.14 -6.16 -14.75
N LEU A 219 0.45 -7.26 -15.01
CA LEU A 219 1.02 -8.59 -15.16
C LEU A 219 0.93 -9.01 -16.64
N TRP A 220 2.02 -9.51 -17.18
CA TRP A 220 2.11 -9.91 -18.57
C TRP A 220 2.63 -11.34 -18.72
N ASP A 221 2.01 -12.12 -19.60
CA ASP A 221 2.60 -13.32 -20.17
C ASP A 221 3.50 -12.86 -21.32
N ILE A 222 4.78 -13.23 -21.30
CA ILE A 222 5.75 -12.81 -22.34
C ILE A 222 6.30 -14.01 -23.10
N ASP A 223 6.97 -13.73 -24.21
CA ASP A 223 7.65 -14.74 -25.00
C ASP A 223 8.65 -15.52 -24.11
N PRO A 224 8.58 -16.87 -24.09
CA PRO A 224 9.51 -17.69 -23.32
C PRO A 224 10.99 -17.44 -23.62
N GLU A 225 11.34 -17.03 -24.86
CA GLU A 225 12.73 -16.70 -25.24
C GLU A 225 13.23 -15.41 -24.56
N LEU A 226 12.34 -14.51 -24.17
CA LEU A 226 12.64 -13.27 -23.46
C LEU A 226 12.53 -13.41 -21.94
N HIS A 227 11.92 -14.49 -21.46
CA HIS A 227 11.68 -14.72 -20.04
C HIS A 227 12.94 -15.25 -19.33
N GLN A 228 13.27 -14.67 -18.19
CA GLN A 228 14.42 -15.07 -17.36
C GLN A 228 14.01 -15.05 -15.88
N PRO A 229 13.53 -16.18 -15.31
CA PRO A 229 13.06 -16.26 -13.94
C PRO A 229 14.08 -15.70 -12.94
N GLY A 230 13.61 -14.87 -12.02
CA GLY A 230 14.45 -14.23 -11.00
C GLY A 230 15.25 -13.00 -11.47
N ARG A 231 15.08 -12.56 -12.74
CA ARG A 231 15.61 -11.27 -13.19
C ARG A 231 14.77 -10.13 -12.62
N VAL A 232 15.44 -9.19 -12.00
CA VAL A 232 14.86 -7.98 -11.38
C VAL A 232 15.48 -6.75 -12.03
N ILE A 233 14.65 -5.87 -12.56
CA ILE A 233 15.07 -4.61 -13.18
C ILE A 233 14.33 -3.47 -12.52
N HIS A 234 15.07 -2.45 -12.06
CA HIS A 234 14.53 -1.17 -11.63
C HIS A 234 14.93 -0.09 -12.60
N THR A 235 14.03 0.86 -12.86
CA THR A 235 14.31 1.98 -13.78
C THR A 235 14.03 3.32 -13.10
N GLN A 236 14.82 4.35 -13.44
CA GLN A 236 14.62 5.73 -13.04
C GLN A 236 14.87 6.69 -14.21
N GLY A 237 14.43 7.95 -14.10
CA GLY A 237 14.54 8.97 -15.12
C GLY A 237 13.31 8.99 -16.03
N TRP A 238 13.48 8.91 -17.36
CA TRP A 238 12.35 8.96 -18.29
C TRP A 238 11.25 7.93 -17.95
N PRO A 239 9.94 8.27 -18.05
CA PRO A 239 9.36 9.44 -18.70
C PRO A 239 9.14 10.66 -17.82
N LEU A 240 9.46 10.60 -16.51
CA LEU A 240 9.23 11.71 -15.60
C LEU A 240 10.13 12.91 -15.93
N GLY A 241 9.59 14.10 -15.77
CA GLY A 241 10.31 15.37 -15.88
C GLY A 241 10.74 15.90 -14.51
N ASP A 242 11.15 17.16 -14.47
CA ASP A 242 11.61 17.81 -13.24
C ASP A 242 10.48 18.10 -12.22
N ASP A 243 9.22 17.96 -12.64
CA ASP A 243 8.02 18.22 -11.84
C ASP A 243 7.44 16.95 -11.15
N ALA A 244 8.05 15.79 -11.35
CA ALA A 244 7.65 14.54 -10.75
C ALA A 244 8.85 13.60 -10.51
N ASN A 245 8.75 12.77 -9.47
CA ASN A 245 9.73 11.75 -9.13
C ASN A 245 9.08 10.35 -9.13
N GLY A 246 9.91 9.32 -9.26
CA GLY A 246 9.41 7.94 -9.26
C GLY A 246 10.33 6.99 -10.03
N GLY A 247 9.74 5.90 -10.52
CA GLY A 247 10.47 4.92 -11.32
C GLY A 247 9.68 3.67 -11.62
N GLY A 248 10.21 2.85 -12.51
CA GLY A 248 9.57 1.61 -12.92
C GLY A 248 10.29 0.37 -12.43
N TRP A 249 9.61 -0.75 -12.54
CA TRP A 249 10.18 -2.07 -12.28
C TRP A 249 9.68 -3.11 -13.27
N LEU A 250 10.51 -4.16 -13.49
CA LEU A 250 10.17 -5.36 -14.24
C LEU A 250 10.75 -6.56 -13.49
N TYR A 251 9.90 -7.48 -13.05
CA TYR A 251 10.28 -8.67 -12.32
C TYR A 251 9.81 -9.92 -13.04
N HIS A 252 10.75 -10.76 -13.47
CA HIS A 252 10.46 -12.03 -14.08
C HIS A 252 10.11 -13.06 -12.98
N GLN A 253 8.84 -13.41 -12.93
CA GLN A 253 8.27 -14.37 -11.97
C GLN A 253 8.29 -15.79 -12.55
N ALA A 254 7.59 -16.74 -11.90
CA ALA A 254 7.35 -18.07 -12.44
C ALA A 254 6.47 -18.04 -13.71
N ASN A 255 6.36 -19.16 -14.39
CA ASN A 255 5.36 -19.46 -15.43
C ASN A 255 5.33 -18.49 -16.63
N GLY A 256 6.48 -17.94 -17.03
CA GLY A 256 6.54 -17.04 -18.20
C GLY A 256 5.99 -15.64 -17.93
N GLN A 257 5.75 -15.29 -16.67
CA GLN A 257 5.14 -14.02 -16.30
C GLN A 257 6.15 -12.95 -15.91
N VAL A 258 5.84 -11.71 -16.29
CA VAL A 258 6.55 -10.52 -15.83
C VAL A 258 5.57 -9.59 -15.13
N SER A 259 5.88 -9.29 -13.86
CA SER A 259 5.26 -8.21 -13.12
C SER A 259 5.98 -6.92 -13.47
N LEU A 260 5.27 -5.94 -13.99
CA LEU A 260 5.84 -4.64 -14.31
C LEU A 260 4.95 -3.52 -13.80
N GLY A 261 5.57 -2.39 -13.48
CA GLY A 261 4.80 -1.23 -13.06
C GLY A 261 5.66 0.01 -12.93
N PHE A 262 4.98 1.08 -12.57
CA PHE A 262 5.58 2.40 -12.45
C PHE A 262 5.03 3.10 -11.21
N VAL A 263 5.92 3.60 -10.37
CA VAL A 263 5.57 4.44 -9.22
C VAL A 263 5.74 5.90 -9.61
N THR A 264 4.71 6.69 -9.39
CA THR A 264 4.79 8.15 -9.41
C THR A 264 4.62 8.64 -7.98
N TRP A 265 5.60 9.36 -7.44
CA TRP A 265 5.46 9.98 -6.13
C TRP A 265 4.40 11.07 -6.17
N LEU A 266 3.53 11.12 -5.15
CA LEU A 266 2.37 12.01 -5.16
C LEU A 266 2.72 13.47 -4.81
N ASN A 267 3.99 13.79 -4.63
CA ASN A 267 4.48 15.16 -4.43
C ASN A 267 4.63 15.98 -5.71
N TYR A 268 4.25 15.45 -6.87
CA TYR A 268 4.34 16.21 -8.13
C TYR A 268 3.52 17.50 -8.10
N SER A 269 3.98 18.52 -8.82
CA SER A 269 3.40 19.86 -8.80
C SER A 269 2.42 20.15 -9.94
N ASN A 270 2.51 19.43 -11.05
CA ASN A 270 1.70 19.66 -12.23
C ASN A 270 0.36 18.89 -12.13
N PRO A 271 -0.81 19.57 -12.02
CA PRO A 271 -2.12 18.90 -11.89
C PRO A 271 -2.53 18.09 -13.11
N TYR A 272 -1.84 18.24 -14.23
CA TYR A 272 -2.10 17.48 -15.45
C TYR A 272 -1.36 16.15 -15.53
N ILE A 273 -0.49 15.83 -14.58
CA ILE A 273 0.18 14.52 -14.51
C ILE A 273 -0.85 13.43 -14.21
N SER A 274 -0.79 12.36 -15.00
CA SER A 274 -1.56 11.15 -14.80
C SER A 274 -0.62 9.97 -14.55
N PRO A 275 -0.54 9.44 -13.32
CA PRO A 275 0.30 8.27 -13.03
C PRO A 275 0.01 7.06 -13.91
N PHE A 276 -1.26 6.88 -14.30
CA PHE A 276 -1.62 5.85 -15.27
C PHE A 276 -0.95 6.08 -16.63
N GLN A 277 -1.01 7.31 -17.15
CA GLN A 277 -0.42 7.65 -18.45
C GLN A 277 1.11 7.65 -18.40
N GLU A 278 1.72 7.99 -17.26
CA GLU A 278 3.18 7.88 -17.09
C GLU A 278 3.63 6.43 -17.25
N MET A 279 2.90 5.46 -16.67
CA MET A 279 3.19 4.04 -16.88
C MET A 279 3.00 3.63 -18.36
N GLN A 280 1.91 4.08 -19.01
CA GLN A 280 1.69 3.75 -20.43
C GLN A 280 2.82 4.32 -21.31
N LYS A 281 3.23 5.56 -21.07
CA LYS A 281 4.36 6.20 -21.74
C LYS A 281 5.67 5.45 -21.48
N TRP A 282 5.96 5.08 -20.22
CA TRP A 282 7.15 4.30 -19.84
C TRP A 282 7.27 2.98 -20.60
N LYS A 283 6.17 2.28 -20.86
CA LYS A 283 6.18 1.04 -21.65
C LYS A 283 6.63 1.24 -23.10
N THR A 284 6.48 2.45 -23.64
CA THR A 284 6.93 2.76 -25.03
C THR A 284 8.46 2.90 -25.16
N HIS A 285 9.22 2.88 -24.04
CA HIS A 285 10.68 2.86 -24.11
C HIS A 285 11.17 1.65 -24.91
N PRO A 286 12.12 1.79 -25.86
CA PRO A 286 12.52 0.70 -26.76
C PRO A 286 12.91 -0.60 -26.06
N GLU A 287 13.62 -0.52 -24.94
CA GLU A 287 14.07 -1.69 -24.17
C GLU A 287 12.91 -2.41 -23.45
N ILE A 288 11.89 -1.67 -23.01
CA ILE A 288 10.71 -2.23 -22.35
C ILE A 288 9.75 -2.80 -23.39
N ALA A 289 9.50 -2.05 -24.47
CA ALA A 289 8.67 -2.49 -25.58
C ALA A 289 9.20 -3.78 -26.22
N ALA A 290 10.52 -3.91 -26.36
CA ALA A 290 11.15 -5.12 -26.88
C ALA A 290 10.88 -6.36 -25.99
N LEU A 291 10.90 -6.20 -24.67
CA LEU A 291 10.60 -7.28 -23.72
C LEU A 291 9.12 -7.71 -23.80
N LEU A 292 8.22 -6.77 -24.00
CA LEU A 292 6.76 -7.02 -24.04
C LEU A 292 6.25 -7.41 -25.44
N LYS A 293 7.11 -7.40 -26.45
CA LYS A 293 6.73 -7.70 -27.84
C LYS A 293 6.16 -9.11 -27.95
N GLY A 294 4.96 -9.22 -28.51
CA GLY A 294 4.24 -10.49 -28.64
C GLY A 294 3.61 -11.02 -27.36
N GLY A 295 3.86 -10.36 -26.23
CA GLY A 295 3.26 -10.73 -24.95
C GLY A 295 1.78 -10.32 -24.84
N LYS A 296 1.14 -10.79 -23.78
CA LYS A 296 -0.27 -10.52 -23.46
C LYS A 296 -0.39 -9.97 -22.04
N ARG A 297 -1.04 -8.82 -21.90
CA ARG A 297 -1.42 -8.28 -20.59
C ARG A 297 -2.55 -9.12 -19.98
N VAL A 298 -2.36 -9.61 -18.76
CA VAL A 298 -3.32 -10.50 -18.08
C VAL A 298 -3.99 -9.87 -16.87
N SER A 299 -3.35 -8.89 -16.20
CA SER A 299 -3.94 -8.19 -15.08
C SER A 299 -3.48 -6.73 -15.00
N TYR A 300 -4.22 -5.92 -14.28
CA TYR A 300 -3.97 -4.50 -14.03
C TYR A 300 -4.40 -4.14 -12.61
N GLY A 301 -3.67 -3.25 -11.97
CA GLY A 301 -4.07 -2.69 -10.69
C GLY A 301 -3.25 -1.45 -10.30
N ALA A 302 -3.68 -0.81 -9.23
CA ALA A 302 -2.97 0.33 -8.67
C ALA A 302 -3.10 0.37 -7.15
N ARG A 303 -2.04 0.81 -6.47
CA ARG A 303 -2.02 0.96 -5.01
C ARG A 303 -1.09 2.09 -4.60
N ALA A 304 -1.54 2.91 -3.64
CA ALA A 304 -0.65 3.83 -2.96
C ALA A 304 0.27 3.06 -1.99
N ILE A 305 1.47 3.57 -1.80
CA ILE A 305 2.48 3.09 -0.86
C ILE A 305 2.98 4.24 0.00
N SER A 306 3.37 3.95 1.25
CA SER A 306 3.85 4.96 2.19
C SER A 306 5.34 5.20 1.98
N ASP A 307 5.74 6.39 1.54
CA ASP A 307 7.12 6.74 1.17
C ASP A 307 7.84 7.62 2.21
N GLY A 308 7.22 7.92 3.36
CA GLY A 308 7.77 8.82 4.37
C GLY A 308 8.93 8.24 5.18
N GLY A 309 9.03 6.91 5.27
CA GLY A 309 10.11 6.24 6.01
C GLY A 309 10.10 6.55 7.51
N LEU A 310 11.28 6.47 8.15
CA LEU A 310 11.42 6.49 9.61
C LEU A 310 10.80 7.74 10.27
N GLN A 311 10.99 8.93 9.71
CA GLN A 311 10.54 10.19 10.31
C GLN A 311 9.03 10.39 10.24
N SER A 312 8.32 9.64 9.38
CA SER A 312 6.86 9.71 9.24
C SER A 312 6.14 8.57 9.97
N ILE A 313 6.87 7.71 10.70
CA ILE A 313 6.25 6.68 11.53
C ILE A 313 5.58 7.36 12.74
N PRO A 314 4.25 7.22 12.92
CA PRO A 314 3.54 7.79 14.07
C PRO A 314 3.87 7.02 15.36
N LYS A 315 3.40 7.51 16.51
CA LYS A 315 3.39 6.70 17.73
C LYS A 315 2.64 5.38 17.45
N LEU A 316 3.30 4.25 17.71
CA LEU A 316 2.85 2.93 17.29
C LEU A 316 1.71 2.36 18.12
N VAL A 317 1.52 2.87 19.35
CA VAL A 317 0.59 2.32 20.34
C VAL A 317 -0.30 3.41 20.93
N PHE A 318 -1.48 2.98 21.31
CA PHE A 318 -2.50 3.78 21.99
C PHE A 318 -3.28 2.87 22.94
N PRO A 319 -4.09 3.42 23.88
CA PRO A 319 -4.87 2.60 24.80
C PRO A 319 -5.79 1.61 24.07
N GLY A 320 -5.52 0.30 24.22
CA GLY A 320 -6.27 -0.80 23.63
C GLY A 320 -5.81 -1.23 22.24
N GLY A 321 -4.66 -0.73 21.70
CA GLY A 321 -4.25 -1.21 20.40
C GLY A 321 -2.89 -0.74 19.88
N ALA A 322 -2.61 -1.13 18.63
CA ALA A 322 -1.36 -0.81 17.94
C ALA A 322 -1.54 -0.66 16.42
N LEU A 323 -0.70 0.16 15.80
CA LEU A 323 -0.50 0.26 14.35
C LEU A 323 0.63 -0.68 13.92
N ILE A 324 0.37 -1.51 12.91
CA ILE A 324 1.36 -2.45 12.37
C ILE A 324 1.43 -2.37 10.84
N GLY A 325 2.55 -2.79 10.28
CA GLY A 325 2.77 -2.79 8.84
C GLY A 325 2.73 -1.40 8.22
N ASP A 326 2.18 -1.32 7.02
CA ASP A 326 2.11 -0.06 6.27
C ASP A 326 1.05 0.92 6.79
N SER A 327 0.21 0.51 7.75
CA SER A 327 -0.60 1.44 8.54
C SER A 327 0.26 2.41 9.35
N ALA A 328 1.45 1.99 9.76
CA ALA A 328 2.46 2.83 10.39
C ALA A 328 3.54 3.35 9.41
N GLY A 329 3.57 2.85 8.16
CA GLY A 329 4.54 3.31 7.15
C GLY A 329 5.91 2.61 7.20
N PHE A 330 5.96 1.33 7.53
CA PHE A 330 7.22 0.55 7.61
C PHE A 330 7.78 0.15 6.25
N LEU A 331 7.85 1.05 5.27
CA LEU A 331 8.43 0.80 3.95
C LEU A 331 9.89 1.29 3.87
N ASN A 332 10.78 0.46 3.35
CA ASN A 332 12.11 0.90 2.93
C ASN A 332 12.07 1.30 1.45
N VAL A 333 11.89 2.60 1.20
CA VAL A 333 11.65 3.16 -0.14
C VAL A 333 12.78 2.86 -1.12
N PRO A 334 14.07 3.14 -0.82
CA PRO A 334 15.17 2.86 -1.75
C PRO A 334 15.35 1.38 -2.09
N ARG A 335 14.97 0.48 -1.17
CA ARG A 335 14.96 -0.97 -1.44
C ARG A 335 13.71 -1.41 -2.19
N ILE A 336 12.66 -0.56 -2.24
CA ILE A 336 11.34 -0.92 -2.77
C ILE A 336 10.80 -2.18 -2.06
N LYS A 337 10.97 -2.25 -0.75
CA LYS A 337 10.62 -3.40 0.09
C LYS A 337 9.99 -2.95 1.40
N GLY A 338 8.78 -3.46 1.66
CA GLY A 338 8.03 -3.21 2.88
C GLY A 338 7.48 -4.49 3.54
N THR A 339 7.42 -5.60 2.81
CA THR A 339 6.80 -6.83 3.31
C THR A 339 7.49 -7.36 4.57
N HIS A 340 8.81 -7.48 4.54
CA HIS A 340 9.59 -7.99 5.67
C HIS A 340 9.51 -7.08 6.91
N THR A 341 9.54 -5.78 6.73
CA THR A 341 9.40 -4.80 7.83
C THR A 341 7.99 -4.79 8.40
N ALA A 342 6.98 -4.90 7.54
CA ALA A 342 5.58 -5.02 7.92
C ALA A 342 5.33 -6.30 8.74
N MET A 343 5.82 -7.46 8.28
CA MET A 343 5.72 -8.73 9.01
C MET A 343 6.40 -8.63 10.38
N LYS A 344 7.63 -8.10 10.44
CA LYS A 344 8.35 -7.97 11.71
C LYS A 344 7.64 -7.05 12.69
N SER A 345 7.02 -5.97 12.23
CA SER A 345 6.24 -5.08 13.10
C SER A 345 5.04 -5.81 13.72
N GLY A 346 4.34 -6.64 12.92
CA GLY A 346 3.25 -7.49 13.40
C GLY A 346 3.72 -8.50 14.46
N MET A 347 4.86 -9.15 14.23
CA MET A 347 5.44 -10.09 15.20
C MET A 347 5.76 -9.41 16.54
N MET A 348 6.40 -8.23 16.51
CA MET A 348 6.75 -7.48 17.73
C MET A 348 5.49 -7.03 18.51
N ALA A 349 4.45 -6.57 17.81
CA ALA A 349 3.19 -6.19 18.43
C ALA A 349 2.48 -7.41 19.07
N ALA A 350 2.50 -8.55 18.39
CA ALA A 350 1.92 -9.80 18.87
C ALA A 350 2.61 -10.31 20.15
N GLU A 351 3.94 -10.29 20.18
CA GLU A 351 4.73 -10.65 21.36
C GLU A 351 4.36 -9.75 22.56
N ALA A 352 4.30 -8.43 22.34
CA ALA A 352 3.93 -7.47 23.37
C ALA A 352 2.51 -7.69 23.91
N ALA A 353 1.54 -8.00 23.02
CA ALA A 353 0.17 -8.24 23.43
C ALA A 353 0.01 -9.56 24.20
N ALA A 354 0.64 -10.63 23.73
CA ALA A 354 0.60 -11.91 24.43
C ALA A 354 1.16 -11.80 25.86
N ASP A 355 2.31 -11.13 26.02
CA ASP A 355 2.90 -10.89 27.35
C ASP A 355 2.01 -10.00 28.24
N ALA A 356 1.37 -8.99 27.69
CA ALA A 356 0.44 -8.13 28.43
C ALA A 356 -0.78 -8.93 28.91
N ILE A 357 -1.42 -9.71 28.03
CA ILE A 357 -2.61 -10.49 28.34
C ILE A 357 -2.30 -11.57 29.40
N LEU A 358 -1.19 -12.27 29.26
CA LEU A 358 -0.74 -13.27 30.23
C LEU A 358 -0.40 -12.65 31.60
N SER A 359 -0.05 -11.37 31.62
CA SER A 359 0.15 -10.57 32.82
C SER A 359 -1.14 -9.89 33.32
N GLN A 360 -2.32 -10.33 32.83
CA GLN A 360 -3.65 -9.81 33.19
C GLN A 360 -3.85 -8.31 32.87
N ARG A 361 -3.16 -7.81 31.85
CA ARG A 361 -3.34 -6.45 31.31
C ARG A 361 -4.25 -6.46 30.09
N GLN A 362 -5.03 -5.41 29.92
CA GLN A 362 -5.89 -5.20 28.76
C GLN A 362 -6.20 -3.71 28.56
N HIS A 363 -6.45 -3.29 27.34
CA HIS A 363 -6.86 -1.95 26.94
C HIS A 363 -5.89 -0.83 27.34
N ASP A 364 -4.68 -1.13 27.75
CA ASP A 364 -3.62 -0.17 28.01
C ASP A 364 -2.67 -0.02 26.80
N GLU A 365 -1.61 0.78 26.90
CA GLU A 365 -0.61 0.91 25.85
C GLU A 365 0.41 -0.26 25.91
N LEU A 366 0.65 -0.88 24.78
CA LEU A 366 1.63 -1.96 24.59
C LEU A 366 3.06 -1.40 24.48
N VAL A 367 3.56 -0.74 25.52
CA VAL A 367 4.85 -0.02 25.53
C VAL A 367 6.06 -0.91 25.16
N ALA A 368 5.95 -2.22 25.31
CA ALA A 368 6.99 -3.17 24.91
C ALA A 368 7.17 -3.21 23.37
N TYR A 369 6.12 -2.93 22.60
CA TYR A 369 6.20 -2.93 21.13
C TYR A 369 7.12 -1.83 20.57
N PRO A 370 6.95 -0.53 20.88
CA PRO A 370 7.87 0.49 20.42
C PRO A 370 9.31 0.29 20.95
N GLN A 371 9.48 -0.28 22.15
CA GLN A 371 10.81 -0.65 22.67
C GLN A 371 11.46 -1.76 21.84
N ALA A 372 10.68 -2.79 21.45
CA ALA A 372 11.15 -3.85 20.57
C ALA A 372 11.50 -3.30 19.17
N PHE A 373 10.69 -2.39 18.62
CA PHE A 373 11.01 -1.69 17.37
C PHE A 373 12.33 -0.93 17.47
N ASP A 374 12.53 -0.17 18.54
CA ASP A 374 13.75 0.62 18.77
C ASP A 374 15.02 -0.25 18.81
N ALA A 375 14.92 -1.45 19.35
CA ALA A 375 16.03 -2.42 19.41
C ALA A 375 16.21 -3.24 18.11
N SER A 376 15.22 -3.21 17.20
CA SER A 376 15.14 -4.12 16.04
C SER A 376 16.09 -3.74 14.89
N TRP A 377 16.29 -4.71 14.00
CA TRP A 377 16.92 -4.48 12.70
C TRP A 377 16.08 -3.59 11.77
N VAL A 378 14.75 -3.54 11.97
CA VAL A 378 13.85 -2.69 11.17
C VAL A 378 14.21 -1.22 11.37
N LYS A 379 14.33 -0.75 12.61
CA LYS A 379 14.74 0.64 12.88
C LYS A 379 16.11 0.97 12.32
N LYS A 380 17.08 0.04 12.43
CA LYS A 380 18.41 0.22 11.86
C LYS A 380 18.35 0.38 10.34
N GLU A 381 17.59 -0.48 9.66
CA GLU A 381 17.40 -0.44 8.21
C GLU A 381 16.77 0.87 7.76
N LEU A 382 15.67 1.30 8.37
CA LEU A 382 15.00 2.55 8.04
C LEU A 382 15.82 3.80 8.36
N SER A 383 16.68 3.73 9.40
CA SER A 383 17.56 4.85 9.77
C SER A 383 18.60 5.16 8.69
N ILE A 384 19.13 4.14 8.02
CA ILE A 384 20.15 4.30 6.96
C ILE A 384 19.59 5.09 5.77
N VAL A 385 18.30 4.91 5.47
CA VAL A 385 17.68 5.45 4.26
C VAL A 385 16.81 6.69 4.51
N ARG A 386 16.71 7.17 5.74
CA ARG A 386 15.76 8.21 6.17
C ARG A 386 15.83 9.52 5.37
N ASN A 387 17.00 9.88 4.81
CA ASN A 387 17.17 11.10 4.04
C ASN A 387 17.03 10.91 2.52
N VAL A 388 16.83 9.70 2.02
CA VAL A 388 16.83 9.43 0.57
C VAL A 388 15.68 10.14 -0.14
N VAL A 389 14.45 9.92 0.33
CA VAL A 389 13.27 10.54 -0.29
C VAL A 389 13.31 12.07 -0.23
N PRO A 390 13.60 12.72 0.91
CA PRO A 390 13.72 14.18 0.96
C PRO A 390 14.83 14.75 0.09
N LEU A 391 15.96 14.04 -0.06
CA LEU A 391 17.06 14.48 -0.94
C LEU A 391 16.63 14.46 -2.40
N VAL A 392 15.99 13.38 -2.85
CA VAL A 392 15.49 13.27 -4.22
C VAL A 392 14.40 14.31 -4.49
N LYS A 393 13.45 14.48 -3.57
CA LYS A 393 12.39 15.51 -3.70
C LYS A 393 12.97 16.92 -3.80
N LYS A 394 14.02 17.24 -3.07
CA LYS A 394 14.61 18.59 -3.02
C LYS A 394 15.54 18.91 -4.20
N PHE A 395 16.30 17.92 -4.65
CA PHE A 395 17.38 18.12 -5.63
C PHE A 395 17.14 17.42 -6.98
N GLY A 396 15.95 16.80 -7.15
CA GLY A 396 15.57 16.06 -8.36
C GLY A 396 16.25 14.68 -8.46
N ASP A 397 15.82 13.91 -9.45
CA ASP A 397 16.20 12.50 -9.58
C ASP A 397 17.71 12.29 -9.73
N PHE A 398 18.40 13.11 -10.51
CA PHE A 398 19.82 12.88 -10.77
C PHE A 398 20.71 13.31 -9.60
N LEU A 399 20.67 14.59 -9.21
CA LEU A 399 21.51 15.13 -8.14
C LEU A 399 21.07 14.57 -6.77
N GLY A 400 19.77 14.50 -6.53
CA GLY A 400 19.20 13.97 -5.31
C GLY A 400 19.56 12.51 -5.08
N SER A 401 19.47 11.66 -6.11
CA SER A 401 19.87 10.25 -6.02
C SER A 401 21.38 10.09 -5.80
N GLY A 402 22.22 10.94 -6.41
CA GLY A 402 23.65 10.96 -6.17
C GLY A 402 23.99 11.28 -4.71
N LEU A 403 23.39 12.34 -4.15
CA LEU A 403 23.55 12.74 -2.75
C LEU A 403 23.00 11.65 -1.80
N ALA A 404 21.85 11.08 -2.13
CA ALA A 404 21.27 9.96 -1.37
C ALA A 404 22.21 8.74 -1.36
N GLY A 405 22.82 8.41 -2.50
CA GLY A 405 23.83 7.36 -2.60
C GLY A 405 25.01 7.60 -1.65
N VAL A 406 25.55 8.81 -1.63
CA VAL A 406 26.64 9.18 -0.71
C VAL A 406 26.21 9.03 0.75
N THR A 407 25.02 9.54 1.14
CA THR A 407 24.54 9.40 2.52
C THR A 407 24.36 7.94 2.92
N MET A 408 23.82 7.11 2.03
CA MET A 408 23.65 5.66 2.27
C MET A 408 24.98 4.94 2.44
N TRP A 409 26.02 5.28 1.66
CA TRP A 409 27.35 4.71 1.83
C TRP A 409 27.99 5.12 3.15
N LEU A 410 27.88 6.40 3.55
CA LEU A 410 28.39 6.88 4.83
C LEU A 410 27.72 6.15 6.01
N GLU A 411 26.39 6.05 6.02
CA GLU A 411 25.65 5.31 7.03
C GLU A 411 26.01 3.80 7.04
N HIS A 412 26.24 3.20 5.86
CA HIS A 412 26.69 1.81 5.76
C HIS A 412 28.04 1.58 6.44
N PHE A 413 28.96 2.55 6.36
CA PHE A 413 30.24 2.51 7.05
C PHE A 413 30.17 2.98 8.52
N GLY A 414 28.97 3.21 9.05
CA GLY A 414 28.75 3.61 10.45
C GLY A 414 28.91 5.11 10.72
N LEU A 415 29.10 5.93 9.68
CA LEU A 415 29.15 7.38 9.78
C LEU A 415 27.74 7.96 9.73
N LYS A 416 27.10 8.08 10.88
CA LYS A 416 25.72 8.56 11.00
C LYS A 416 25.61 10.01 10.56
N MET A 417 24.64 10.29 9.69
CA MET A 417 24.28 11.67 9.32
C MET A 417 23.73 12.42 10.53
N PRO A 418 24.25 13.63 10.85
CA PRO A 418 23.85 14.38 12.05
C PRO A 418 22.48 15.07 11.90
N PHE A 419 21.78 14.88 10.78
CA PHE A 419 20.49 15.51 10.47
C PHE A 419 19.51 14.50 9.90
N THR A 420 18.22 14.80 10.06
CA THR A 420 17.10 14.17 9.36
C THR A 420 16.33 15.27 8.63
N MET A 421 16.15 15.11 7.34
CA MET A 421 15.38 16.04 6.52
C MET A 421 13.88 15.78 6.70
N LYS A 422 13.09 16.85 6.61
CA LYS A 422 11.63 16.81 6.80
C LYS A 422 10.88 16.54 5.50
N HIS A 423 9.69 15.98 5.66
CA HIS A 423 8.69 15.86 4.61
C HIS A 423 7.66 16.99 4.67
N HIS A 424 6.98 17.22 3.53
CA HIS A 424 5.83 18.10 3.39
C HIS A 424 4.67 17.29 2.81
N PRO A 425 3.40 17.61 3.15
CA PRO A 425 2.24 16.86 2.66
C PRO A 425 2.12 16.88 1.13
N ASP A 426 1.78 15.75 0.54
CA ASP A 426 1.69 15.63 -0.93
C ASP A 426 0.51 16.41 -1.54
N HIS A 427 -0.58 16.63 -0.79
CA HIS A 427 -1.73 17.38 -1.28
C HIS A 427 -1.46 18.89 -1.44
N GLU A 428 -0.45 19.43 -0.78
CA GLU A 428 -0.10 20.85 -0.83
C GLU A 428 0.83 21.22 -2.00
N THR A 429 1.25 20.26 -2.83
CA THR A 429 2.31 20.48 -3.81
C THR A 429 1.82 20.94 -5.18
N LEU A 430 0.52 20.86 -5.47
CA LEU A 430 -0.01 21.20 -6.80
C LEU A 430 0.07 22.72 -7.08
N TRP A 431 0.60 23.04 -8.23
CA TRP A 431 0.55 24.38 -8.80
C TRP A 431 -0.78 24.62 -9.51
N ARG A 432 -1.15 25.88 -9.64
CA ARG A 432 -2.34 26.28 -10.43
C ARG A 432 -2.17 25.88 -11.88
N LYS A 433 -3.30 25.51 -12.54
CA LYS A 433 -3.33 25.04 -13.92
C LYS A 433 -2.78 26.05 -14.94
N ASP A 434 -2.88 27.34 -14.65
CA ASP A 434 -2.39 28.43 -15.49
C ASP A 434 -0.86 28.63 -15.44
N LEU A 435 -0.17 28.02 -14.46
CA LEU A 435 1.28 28.09 -14.30
C LEU A 435 2.04 26.95 -14.96
N VAL A 436 1.36 25.94 -15.47
CA VAL A 436 1.95 24.72 -16.00
C VAL A 436 1.36 24.32 -17.35
N LYS A 437 2.04 23.43 -18.05
CA LYS A 437 1.54 22.89 -19.33
C LYS A 437 1.16 21.41 -19.15
N PRO A 438 0.05 20.98 -19.77
CA PRO A 438 -0.28 19.57 -19.82
C PRO A 438 0.84 18.75 -20.49
N PRO A 439 1.25 17.61 -19.90
CA PRO A 439 2.16 16.68 -20.56
C PRO A 439 1.48 16.06 -21.79
N VAL A 440 2.29 15.68 -22.77
CA VAL A 440 1.80 14.98 -23.96
C VAL A 440 1.92 13.48 -23.74
N TYR A 441 0.78 12.82 -23.79
CA TYR A 441 0.72 11.35 -23.70
C TYR A 441 0.39 10.72 -25.04
N PRO A 442 1.01 9.56 -25.39
CA PRO A 442 0.68 8.83 -26.60
C PRO A 442 -0.75 8.28 -26.52
N LYS A 443 -1.43 8.22 -27.65
CA LYS A 443 -2.70 7.50 -27.75
C LYS A 443 -2.46 6.00 -27.55
N PRO A 444 -3.37 5.29 -26.84
CA PRO A 444 -3.28 3.85 -26.70
C PRO A 444 -3.32 3.15 -28.07
N ASP A 445 -2.46 2.14 -28.26
CA ASP A 445 -2.40 1.31 -29.48
C ASP A 445 -3.16 -0.03 -29.35
N GLY A 446 -3.61 -0.36 -28.12
CA GLY A 446 -4.30 -1.62 -27.81
C GLY A 446 -3.41 -2.86 -27.83
N VAL A 447 -2.10 -2.71 -28.00
CA VAL A 447 -1.11 -3.79 -28.06
C VAL A 447 -0.09 -3.67 -26.93
N LEU A 448 0.60 -2.53 -26.84
CA LEU A 448 1.57 -2.21 -25.81
C LEU A 448 0.99 -1.25 -24.78
N THR A 449 0.19 -0.30 -25.25
CA THR A 449 -0.43 0.75 -24.43
C THR A 449 -1.94 0.66 -24.52
N PHE A 450 -2.62 0.95 -23.42
CA PHE A 450 -4.06 0.74 -23.28
C PHE A 450 -4.75 1.97 -22.68
N ASP A 451 -6.02 2.09 -22.93
CA ASP A 451 -6.86 3.06 -22.24
C ASP A 451 -7.14 2.63 -20.79
N ARG A 452 -7.56 3.60 -19.99
CA ARG A 452 -7.76 3.40 -18.54
C ARG A 452 -8.93 2.47 -18.23
N LEU A 453 -10.06 2.59 -18.92
CA LEU A 453 -11.25 1.78 -18.63
C LEU A 453 -11.03 0.29 -18.99
N SER A 454 -10.42 0.01 -20.15
CA SER A 454 -10.05 -1.37 -20.51
C SER A 454 -9.02 -1.96 -19.55
N SER A 455 -8.20 -1.13 -18.92
CA SER A 455 -7.27 -1.55 -17.86
C SER A 455 -7.99 -1.89 -16.57
N VAL A 456 -8.93 -1.06 -16.12
CA VAL A 456 -9.75 -1.31 -14.92
C VAL A 456 -10.51 -2.62 -15.02
N PHE A 457 -11.01 -2.97 -16.19
CA PHE A 457 -11.67 -4.26 -16.42
C PHE A 457 -10.78 -5.45 -15.99
N LEU A 458 -9.47 -5.38 -16.21
CA LEU A 458 -8.52 -6.43 -15.82
C LEU A 458 -8.15 -6.42 -14.33
N SER A 459 -8.67 -5.49 -13.54
CA SER A 459 -8.54 -5.52 -12.08
C SER A 459 -9.60 -6.42 -11.43
N ASN A 460 -10.58 -6.88 -12.20
CA ASN A 460 -11.75 -7.59 -11.73
C ASN A 460 -12.47 -6.87 -10.58
N THR A 461 -12.39 -5.53 -10.55
CA THR A 461 -13.09 -4.76 -9.53
C THR A 461 -14.59 -4.87 -9.71
N ASN A 462 -15.27 -5.17 -8.63
CA ASN A 462 -16.73 -5.23 -8.58
C ASN A 462 -17.22 -4.79 -7.20
N HIS A 463 -18.21 -3.93 -7.18
CA HIS A 463 -18.86 -3.46 -5.97
C HIS A 463 -20.36 -3.71 -6.09
N GLU A 464 -21.04 -3.84 -4.97
CA GLU A 464 -22.50 -3.76 -4.97
C GLU A 464 -22.94 -2.41 -5.58
N GLU A 465 -23.80 -2.43 -6.57
CA GLU A 465 -24.21 -1.20 -7.29
C GLU A 465 -25.10 -0.31 -6.42
N ASP A 466 -26.00 -0.94 -5.68
CA ASP A 466 -26.95 -0.27 -4.81
C ASP A 466 -26.45 -0.29 -3.36
N GLN A 467 -25.37 0.46 -3.09
CA GLN A 467 -24.83 0.73 -1.76
C GLN A 467 -24.43 2.20 -1.62
N PRO A 468 -24.28 2.73 -0.40
CA PRO A 468 -23.75 4.07 -0.18
C PRO A 468 -22.38 4.24 -0.84
N VAL A 469 -22.16 5.39 -1.48
CA VAL A 469 -20.88 5.68 -2.16
C VAL A 469 -19.78 5.79 -1.14
N HIS A 470 -18.75 4.95 -1.24
CA HIS A 470 -17.61 4.90 -0.32
C HIS A 470 -16.55 6.00 -0.55
N LEU A 471 -16.78 6.85 -1.54
CA LEU A 471 -15.96 8.02 -1.86
C LEU A 471 -16.80 9.27 -1.51
N THR A 472 -16.69 9.69 -0.26
CA THR A 472 -17.50 10.78 0.27
C THR A 472 -16.83 12.13 0.08
N LEU A 473 -17.63 13.18 -0.11
CA LEU A 473 -17.16 14.56 -0.18
C LEU A 473 -17.53 15.28 1.12
N LYS A 474 -16.58 16.03 1.70
CA LYS A 474 -16.87 16.90 2.85
C LYS A 474 -17.79 18.06 2.43
N ASP A 475 -17.53 18.60 1.24
CA ASP A 475 -18.34 19.63 0.60
C ASP A 475 -18.51 19.30 -0.90
N PRO A 476 -19.73 19.00 -1.36
CA PRO A 476 -20.00 18.65 -2.76
C PRO A 476 -19.73 19.77 -3.77
N SER A 477 -19.64 21.04 -3.35
CA SER A 477 -19.40 22.17 -4.25
C SER A 477 -17.93 22.33 -4.64
N VAL A 478 -17.00 21.92 -3.77
CA VAL A 478 -15.55 22.15 -3.93
C VAL A 478 -14.98 21.66 -5.26
N PRO A 479 -15.31 20.46 -5.77
CA PRO A 479 -14.73 19.98 -7.03
C PRO A 479 -15.02 20.91 -8.23
N VAL A 480 -16.21 21.49 -8.28
CA VAL A 480 -16.63 22.36 -9.39
C VAL A 480 -16.28 23.83 -9.13
N GLU A 481 -16.51 24.33 -7.91
CA GLU A 481 -16.36 25.76 -7.61
C GLU A 481 -14.91 26.16 -7.29
N TYR A 482 -14.09 25.20 -6.83
CA TYR A 482 -12.70 25.49 -6.44
C TYR A 482 -11.68 24.67 -7.24
N ASP A 483 -11.75 23.32 -7.23
CA ASP A 483 -10.70 22.49 -7.81
C ASP A 483 -10.67 22.54 -9.34
N LEU A 484 -11.83 22.63 -10.00
CA LEU A 484 -11.91 22.78 -11.45
C LEU A 484 -11.31 24.10 -11.95
N PRO A 485 -11.62 25.30 -11.42
CA PRO A 485 -10.99 26.54 -11.85
C PRO A 485 -9.51 26.65 -11.47
N MET A 486 -9.08 26.08 -10.35
CA MET A 486 -7.70 26.19 -9.86
C MET A 486 -6.76 25.15 -10.47
N TYR A 487 -7.19 23.89 -10.58
CA TYR A 487 -6.35 22.73 -10.90
C TYR A 487 -6.88 21.89 -12.06
N ASP A 488 -7.99 22.30 -12.70
CA ASP A 488 -8.68 21.55 -13.74
C ASP A 488 -9.23 20.21 -13.23
N GLU A 489 -9.70 20.17 -12.00
CA GLU A 489 -10.15 19.00 -11.24
C GLU A 489 -9.19 17.81 -11.39
N PRO A 490 -8.10 17.76 -10.58
CA PRO A 490 -7.01 16.82 -10.80
C PRO A 490 -7.38 15.35 -10.53
N ALA A 491 -8.52 15.09 -9.85
CA ALA A 491 -8.99 13.73 -9.60
C ALA A 491 -9.24 12.96 -10.90
N GLN A 492 -9.61 13.65 -11.97
CA GLN A 492 -9.77 13.06 -13.30
C GLN A 492 -8.47 12.42 -13.81
N ARG A 493 -7.30 12.83 -13.31
CA ARG A 493 -5.98 12.39 -13.79
C ARG A 493 -5.22 11.55 -12.79
N TYR A 494 -5.21 11.93 -11.50
CA TYR A 494 -4.51 11.11 -10.50
C TYR A 494 -5.24 9.78 -10.20
N CYS A 495 -6.55 9.69 -10.45
CA CYS A 495 -7.25 8.43 -10.30
C CYS A 495 -6.84 7.44 -11.40
N PRO A 496 -6.24 6.28 -11.06
CA PRO A 496 -5.80 5.30 -12.05
C PRO A 496 -6.97 4.46 -12.60
N ALA A 497 -8.18 4.66 -12.08
CA ALA A 497 -9.33 3.82 -12.36
C ALA A 497 -10.50 4.55 -13.04
N GLY A 498 -10.37 5.85 -13.37
CA GLY A 498 -11.45 6.60 -14.03
C GLY A 498 -12.72 6.73 -13.18
N VAL A 499 -12.53 6.92 -11.88
CA VAL A 499 -13.65 7.11 -10.94
C VAL A 499 -14.26 8.50 -11.04
N TYR A 500 -13.45 9.52 -11.32
CA TYR A 500 -13.86 10.92 -11.28
C TYR A 500 -13.91 11.52 -12.67
N GLU A 501 -14.99 12.25 -12.95
CA GLU A 501 -15.21 12.96 -14.21
C GLU A 501 -15.89 14.30 -13.98
N ILE A 502 -15.53 15.30 -14.77
CA ILE A 502 -16.35 16.50 -14.95
C ILE A 502 -17.13 16.34 -16.25
N VAL A 503 -18.45 16.47 -16.16
CA VAL A 503 -19.36 16.43 -17.30
C VAL A 503 -20.11 17.76 -17.44
N GLY A 504 -20.56 18.11 -18.65
CA GLY A 504 -21.38 19.30 -18.88
C GLY A 504 -20.58 20.62 -18.96
N GLU A 505 -19.25 20.62 -19.04
CA GLU A 505 -18.45 21.82 -19.26
C GLU A 505 -18.75 22.48 -20.62
N ASP A 506 -19.02 21.68 -21.65
CA ASP A 506 -19.34 22.09 -23.00
C ASP A 506 -20.67 22.88 -23.12
N VAL A 507 -21.57 22.65 -22.17
CA VAL A 507 -22.87 23.35 -22.06
C VAL A 507 -22.89 24.39 -20.94
N GLY A 508 -21.76 24.60 -20.24
CA GLY A 508 -21.64 25.59 -19.17
C GLY A 508 -22.27 25.17 -17.83
N GLU A 509 -22.57 23.89 -17.66
CA GLU A 509 -23.14 23.31 -16.43
C GLU A 509 -22.26 22.18 -15.91
N PRO A 510 -21.01 22.47 -15.46
CA PRO A 510 -20.10 21.43 -15.01
C PRO A 510 -20.64 20.69 -13.78
N LYS A 511 -20.53 19.36 -13.78
CA LYS A 511 -20.91 18.49 -12.67
C LYS A 511 -19.79 17.49 -12.41
N PHE A 512 -19.49 17.29 -11.14
CA PHE A 512 -18.54 16.26 -10.69
C PHE A 512 -19.26 14.93 -10.52
N VAL A 513 -18.82 13.92 -11.23
CA VAL A 513 -19.40 12.56 -11.21
C VAL A 513 -18.42 11.59 -10.58
N ILE A 514 -18.92 10.73 -9.70
CA ILE A 514 -18.16 9.68 -9.01
C ILE A 514 -18.65 8.31 -9.49
N ASN A 515 -17.87 7.65 -10.34
CA ASN A 515 -18.10 6.30 -10.85
C ASN A 515 -17.48 5.28 -9.87
N ALA A 516 -18.09 5.12 -8.69
CA ALA A 516 -17.56 4.33 -7.58
C ALA A 516 -17.30 2.86 -7.93
N GLN A 517 -18.04 2.30 -8.89
CA GLN A 517 -17.88 0.94 -9.41
C GLN A 517 -16.47 0.66 -9.96
N ASN A 518 -15.80 1.68 -10.49
CA ASN A 518 -14.46 1.56 -11.04
C ASN A 518 -13.36 1.56 -9.97
N CYS A 519 -13.69 1.82 -8.70
CA CYS A 519 -12.70 2.02 -7.65
C CYS A 519 -11.89 0.74 -7.38
N VAL A 520 -10.56 0.85 -7.48
CA VAL A 520 -9.62 -0.24 -7.19
C VAL A 520 -8.98 -0.10 -5.79
N HIS A 521 -9.56 0.70 -4.92
CA HIS A 521 -9.13 0.93 -3.53
C HIS A 521 -7.68 1.44 -3.39
N CYS A 522 -7.16 2.17 -4.38
CA CYS A 522 -5.77 2.65 -4.37
C CYS A 522 -5.49 3.77 -3.36
N LYS A 523 -6.50 4.47 -2.87
CA LYS A 523 -6.42 5.58 -1.89
C LYS A 523 -5.83 6.89 -2.40
N THR A 524 -5.46 7.00 -3.67
CA THR A 524 -4.81 8.20 -4.22
C THR A 524 -5.63 9.46 -4.04
N CYS A 525 -6.96 9.37 -4.19
CA CYS A 525 -7.86 10.52 -4.01
C CYS A 525 -7.87 11.05 -2.58
N ASP A 526 -7.92 10.18 -1.59
CA ASP A 526 -7.85 10.54 -0.17
C ASP A 526 -6.47 11.16 0.24
N ILE A 527 -5.43 10.93 -0.60
CA ILE A 527 -4.07 11.44 -0.36
C ILE A 527 -3.83 12.74 -1.14
N LYS A 528 -4.13 12.77 -2.44
CA LYS A 528 -3.65 13.80 -3.37
C LYS A 528 -4.65 14.93 -3.60
N ASP A 529 -5.88 14.78 -3.18
CA ASP A 529 -6.88 15.85 -3.29
C ASP A 529 -6.38 17.14 -2.62
N PRO A 530 -6.21 18.26 -3.36
CA PRO A 530 -5.55 19.47 -2.85
C PRO A 530 -6.33 20.11 -1.70
N THR A 531 -7.63 19.94 -1.66
CA THR A 531 -8.51 20.46 -0.59
C THR A 531 -8.77 19.45 0.51
N GLN A 532 -8.29 18.20 0.35
CA GLN A 532 -8.60 17.08 1.24
C GLN A 532 -10.12 16.89 1.44
N ASN A 533 -10.88 17.21 0.40
CA ASN A 533 -12.34 17.12 0.38
C ASN A 533 -12.84 15.67 0.19
N ILE A 534 -12.12 14.89 -0.64
CA ILE A 534 -12.46 13.49 -0.90
C ILE A 534 -11.99 12.63 0.29
N ASN A 535 -12.93 11.89 0.90
CA ASN A 535 -12.64 10.95 1.97
C ASN A 535 -13.06 9.54 1.56
N TRP A 536 -12.11 8.62 1.54
CA TRP A 536 -12.36 7.21 1.29
C TRP A 536 -12.80 6.53 2.58
N VAL A 537 -13.96 5.90 2.57
CA VAL A 537 -14.46 5.00 3.61
C VAL A 537 -14.57 3.58 3.07
N VAL A 538 -14.74 2.59 3.94
CA VAL A 538 -14.86 1.21 3.48
C VAL A 538 -16.23 0.98 2.84
N PRO A 539 -16.31 0.35 1.65
CA PRO A 539 -17.58 -0.11 1.08
C PRO A 539 -18.06 -1.38 1.80
N GLU A 540 -19.24 -1.87 1.42
CA GLU A 540 -19.72 -3.20 1.82
C GLU A 540 -18.65 -4.26 1.58
N GLY A 541 -18.50 -5.20 2.51
CA GLY A 541 -17.48 -6.22 2.47
C GLY A 541 -17.65 -7.20 1.31
N GLY A 542 -16.57 -7.81 0.87
CA GLY A 542 -16.52 -8.75 -0.25
C GLY A 542 -16.40 -8.11 -1.63
N GLY A 543 -16.65 -6.79 -1.76
CA GLY A 543 -16.48 -6.03 -3.00
C GLY A 543 -15.06 -5.47 -3.18
N GLY A 544 -14.81 -4.91 -4.38
CA GLY A 544 -13.54 -4.30 -4.77
C GLY A 544 -12.75 -5.12 -5.80
N PRO A 545 -11.46 -4.82 -6.00
CA PRO A 545 -10.63 -5.55 -6.96
C PRO A 545 -10.38 -6.99 -6.51
N ASN A 546 -10.20 -7.88 -7.49
CA ASN A 546 -9.74 -9.24 -7.24
C ASN A 546 -8.55 -9.54 -8.15
N TYR A 547 -7.36 -9.47 -7.57
CA TYR A 547 -6.09 -9.57 -8.30
C TYR A 547 -5.58 -11.01 -8.32
N PRO A 548 -5.63 -11.70 -9.48
CA PRO A 548 -5.00 -12.99 -9.63
C PRO A 548 -3.47 -12.81 -9.77
N ASN A 549 -2.70 -13.45 -8.93
CA ASN A 549 -1.24 -13.53 -9.03
C ASN A 549 -0.48 -12.16 -9.08
N MET A 550 -1.03 -11.12 -8.42
CA MET A 550 -0.49 -9.76 -8.41
C MET A 550 0.24 -9.41 -7.12
#